data_7595a99f1836128c4a7d8d2044f1aa9f
#
_entry.id   7595a99f1836128c4a7d8d2044f1aa9f
#
_cell.length_a   1.000
_cell.length_b   1.000
_cell.length_c   1.000
_cell.angle_alpha   90.00
_cell.angle_beta   90.00
_cell.angle_gamma   90.00
#
_symmetry.space_group_name_H-M   'P 1'
#
loop_
_entity.id
_entity.type
_entity.pdbx_description
1 polymer ?
#
loop_
_entity_poly.entity_id
_entity_poly.type
_entity_poly.pdbx_seq_one_letter_code
_entity_poly.pdbx_strand_id
1 'polypeptide(L)'
;MYFDKDNKADREKKAYDLLCKVGLKEKVNSYPSQMSGGEQQRVAIAIALANDPKILLADEPTGAVDSKTSDMIQDLFRKLNEELGITVIIVTHDISLANKVSRVVMIADGKISTEKIMKEDYRKRINDMEGVNFNGSDSHEEYSVLDKAHRVQISDDILEAAGIDTNKVKIQVVDGKVVISKE
;
A
#
# COMPACT_ATOMS: atom_id res chain seq x y z
N MET A 1 0.89 -25.75 -7.72
CA MET A 1 0.37 -25.46 -6.37
C MET A 1 0.36 -26.78 -5.62
N TYR A 2 1.31 -27.02 -4.73
CA TYR A 2 1.38 -28.24 -3.92
C TYR A 2 0.52 -28.01 -2.68
N PHE A 3 -0.70 -28.53 -2.68
CA PHE A 3 -1.46 -28.76 -1.47
C PHE A 3 -1.04 -30.13 -0.92
N ASP A 4 -0.11 -30.10 -0.01
CA ASP A 4 0.37 -31.33 0.64
C ASP A 4 -0.71 -31.84 1.59
N LYS A 5 -1.31 -33.01 1.29
CA LYS A 5 -2.17 -33.85 2.13
C LYS A 5 -3.69 -33.55 2.19
N ASP A 6 -4.22 -32.48 1.63
CA ASP A 6 -5.66 -32.24 1.65
C ASP A 6 -6.39 -33.14 0.64
N ASN A 7 -7.53 -33.70 1.00
CA ASN A 7 -8.36 -34.43 0.06
C ASN A 7 -9.01 -33.46 -0.96
N LYS A 8 -9.54 -34.00 -2.06
CA LYS A 8 -10.14 -33.20 -3.12
C LYS A 8 -11.28 -32.31 -2.60
N ALA A 9 -12.12 -32.80 -1.70
CA ALA A 9 -13.27 -32.05 -1.17
C ALA A 9 -12.82 -30.85 -0.31
N ASP A 10 -11.77 -31.00 0.49
CA ASP A 10 -11.22 -29.90 1.30
C ASP A 10 -10.63 -28.80 0.43
N ARG A 11 -9.94 -29.17 -0.65
CA ARG A 11 -9.41 -28.19 -1.64
C ARG A 11 -10.49 -27.43 -2.36
N GLU A 12 -11.55 -28.13 -2.79
CA GLU A 12 -12.70 -27.49 -3.47
C GLU A 12 -13.42 -26.54 -2.52
N LYS A 13 -13.62 -26.94 -1.25
CA LYS A 13 -14.22 -26.09 -0.23
C LYS A 13 -13.35 -24.85 0.03
N LYS A 14 -12.04 -25.00 0.22
CA LYS A 14 -11.12 -23.88 0.42
C LYS A 14 -11.11 -22.92 -0.76
N ALA A 15 -11.09 -23.46 -1.99
CA ALA A 15 -11.17 -22.64 -3.20
C ALA A 15 -12.48 -21.83 -3.27
N TYR A 16 -13.62 -22.46 -2.96
CA TYR A 16 -14.90 -21.80 -2.89
C TYR A 16 -14.92 -20.67 -1.84
N ASP A 17 -14.44 -20.95 -0.62
CA ASP A 17 -14.39 -19.97 0.46
C ASP A 17 -13.52 -18.77 0.10
N LEU A 18 -12.37 -18.99 -0.56
CA LEU A 18 -11.50 -17.93 -1.04
C LEU A 18 -12.14 -17.08 -2.13
N LEU A 19 -12.83 -17.70 -3.10
CA LEU A 19 -13.56 -16.97 -4.12
C LEU A 19 -14.70 -16.13 -3.53
N CYS A 20 -15.38 -16.65 -2.50
CA CYS A 20 -16.38 -15.87 -1.76
C CYS A 20 -15.75 -14.65 -1.07
N LYS A 21 -14.57 -14.81 -0.42
CA LYS A 21 -13.85 -13.71 0.25
C LYS A 21 -13.47 -12.57 -0.70
N VAL A 22 -13.11 -12.89 -1.94
CA VAL A 22 -12.77 -11.88 -2.96
C VAL A 22 -14.00 -11.40 -3.76
N GLY A 23 -15.22 -11.78 -3.34
CA GLY A 23 -16.47 -11.32 -3.97
C GLY A 23 -16.78 -11.97 -5.31
N LEU A 24 -16.32 -13.21 -5.53
CA LEU A 24 -16.50 -13.95 -6.79
C LEU A 24 -17.35 -15.22 -6.61
N LYS A 25 -18.26 -15.25 -5.64
CA LYS A 25 -19.14 -16.39 -5.37
C LYS A 25 -19.90 -16.86 -6.63
N GLU A 26 -20.42 -15.95 -7.41
CA GLU A 26 -21.21 -16.25 -8.61
C GLU A 26 -20.35 -16.70 -9.82
N LYS A 27 -19.02 -16.60 -9.68
CA LYS A 27 -18.05 -16.91 -10.75
C LYS A 27 -17.27 -18.20 -10.51
N VAL A 28 -17.64 -19.00 -9.52
CA VAL A 28 -16.93 -20.23 -9.13
C VAL A 28 -16.76 -21.21 -10.28
N ASN A 29 -17.73 -21.30 -11.19
CA ASN A 29 -17.70 -22.19 -12.36
C ASN A 29 -17.31 -21.47 -13.66
N SER A 30 -16.84 -20.22 -13.60
CA SER A 30 -16.45 -19.45 -14.77
C SER A 30 -14.98 -19.68 -15.12
N TYR A 31 -14.67 -19.70 -16.41
CA TYR A 31 -13.29 -19.71 -16.89
C TYR A 31 -12.71 -18.28 -16.91
N PRO A 32 -11.38 -18.12 -16.79
CA PRO A 32 -10.74 -16.80 -16.85
C PRO A 32 -11.11 -15.97 -18.09
N SER A 33 -11.31 -16.61 -19.24
CA SER A 33 -11.74 -15.95 -20.49
C SER A 33 -13.16 -15.37 -20.44
N GLN A 34 -13.93 -15.73 -19.44
CA GLN A 34 -15.32 -15.25 -19.21
C GLN A 34 -15.37 -14.17 -18.12
N MET A 35 -14.20 -13.75 -17.61
CA MET A 35 -14.07 -12.80 -16.52
C MET A 35 -13.52 -11.46 -17.00
N SER A 36 -14.00 -10.36 -16.41
CA SER A 36 -13.39 -9.04 -16.58
C SER A 36 -11.98 -8.99 -15.99
N GLY A 37 -11.18 -8.00 -16.40
CA GLY A 37 -9.83 -7.82 -15.85
C GLY A 37 -9.81 -7.71 -14.32
N GLY A 38 -10.75 -6.97 -13.74
CA GLY A 38 -10.88 -6.85 -12.29
C GLY A 38 -11.32 -8.14 -11.59
N GLU A 39 -12.16 -8.98 -12.25
CA GLU A 39 -12.49 -10.31 -11.74
C GLU A 39 -11.27 -11.24 -11.78
N GLN A 40 -10.50 -11.21 -12.86
CA GLN A 40 -9.26 -11.97 -13.00
C GLN A 40 -8.24 -11.56 -11.93
N GLN A 41 -8.11 -10.26 -11.65
CA GLN A 41 -7.24 -9.75 -10.59
C GLN A 41 -7.66 -10.27 -9.21
N ARG A 42 -8.97 -10.28 -8.90
CA ARG A 42 -9.47 -10.87 -7.64
C ARG A 42 -9.26 -12.38 -7.56
N VAL A 43 -9.31 -13.10 -8.68
CA VAL A 43 -8.91 -14.52 -8.71
C VAL A 43 -7.43 -14.67 -8.38
N ALA A 44 -6.55 -13.83 -8.92
CA ALA A 44 -5.13 -13.84 -8.60
C ALA A 44 -4.87 -13.61 -7.10
N ILE A 45 -5.61 -12.69 -6.48
CA ILE A 45 -5.56 -12.47 -5.02
C ILE A 45 -6.03 -13.72 -4.26
N ALA A 46 -7.14 -14.36 -4.67
CA ALA A 46 -7.62 -15.60 -4.06
C ALA A 46 -6.58 -16.73 -4.15
N ILE A 47 -5.88 -16.85 -5.27
CA ILE A 47 -4.79 -17.83 -5.46
C ILE A 47 -3.63 -17.54 -4.49
N ALA A 48 -3.26 -16.27 -4.34
CA ALA A 48 -2.18 -15.87 -3.42
C ALA A 48 -2.52 -16.18 -1.95
N LEU A 49 -3.81 -16.14 -1.60
CA LEU A 49 -4.30 -16.45 -0.24
C LEU A 49 -4.39 -17.96 0.04
N ALA A 50 -4.25 -18.83 -0.97
CA ALA A 50 -4.54 -20.26 -0.85
C ALA A 50 -3.67 -21.02 0.18
N ASN A 51 -2.49 -20.50 0.52
CA ASN A 51 -1.57 -21.09 1.50
C ASN A 51 -1.53 -20.33 2.84
N ASP A 52 -2.58 -19.58 3.14
CA ASP A 52 -2.72 -18.79 4.38
C ASP A 52 -1.46 -17.93 4.68
N PRO A 53 -1.02 -17.08 3.74
CA PRO A 53 0.22 -16.31 3.87
C PRO A 53 0.08 -15.27 4.99
N LYS A 54 1.19 -14.94 5.64
CA LYS A 54 1.28 -13.80 6.57
C LYS A 54 1.55 -12.48 5.84
N ILE A 55 2.13 -12.57 4.65
CA ILE A 55 2.48 -11.41 3.82
C ILE A 55 1.97 -11.66 2.41
N LEU A 56 1.26 -10.68 1.85
CA LEU A 56 0.82 -10.64 0.47
C LEU A 56 1.58 -9.53 -0.26
N LEU A 57 2.24 -9.88 -1.36
CA LEU A 57 2.95 -8.93 -2.22
C LEU A 57 2.11 -8.67 -3.47
N ALA A 58 1.85 -7.42 -3.77
CA ALA A 58 1.09 -6.99 -4.93
C ALA A 58 1.90 -5.97 -5.74
N ASP A 59 2.21 -6.31 -6.97
CA ASP A 59 2.93 -5.46 -7.92
C ASP A 59 1.91 -4.88 -8.92
N GLU A 60 1.77 -3.56 -8.95
CA GLU A 60 0.81 -2.82 -9.78
C GLU A 60 -0.61 -3.43 -9.80
N PRO A 61 -1.22 -3.73 -8.65
CA PRO A 61 -2.45 -4.53 -8.60
C PRO A 61 -3.68 -3.85 -9.23
N THR A 62 -3.58 -2.56 -9.53
CA THR A 62 -4.66 -1.74 -10.10
C THR A 62 -4.31 -1.13 -11.46
N GLY A 63 -3.12 -1.41 -12.02
CA GLY A 63 -2.61 -0.78 -13.23
C GLY A 63 -3.40 -1.07 -14.51
N ALA A 64 -4.19 -2.15 -14.54
CA ALA A 64 -4.91 -2.60 -15.73
C ALA A 64 -6.45 -2.54 -15.57
N VAL A 65 -6.95 -1.84 -14.56
CA VAL A 65 -8.39 -1.77 -14.27
C VAL A 65 -8.89 -0.33 -14.17
N ASP A 66 -10.21 -0.14 -14.34
CA ASP A 66 -10.85 1.18 -14.17
C ASP A 66 -10.83 1.64 -12.69
N SER A 67 -11.08 2.93 -12.44
CA SER A 67 -11.01 3.55 -11.12
C SER A 67 -11.94 2.88 -10.10
N LYS A 68 -13.16 2.49 -10.51
CA LYS A 68 -14.11 1.84 -9.61
C LYS A 68 -13.62 0.46 -9.20
N THR A 69 -13.06 -0.29 -10.13
CA THR A 69 -12.45 -1.59 -9.86
C THR A 69 -11.19 -1.46 -9.01
N SER A 70 -10.40 -0.41 -9.23
CA SER A 70 -9.25 -0.06 -8.40
C SER A 70 -9.67 0.14 -6.94
N ASP A 71 -10.71 0.94 -6.69
CA ASP A 71 -11.24 1.16 -5.33
C ASP A 71 -11.71 -0.15 -4.67
N MET A 72 -12.39 -1.01 -5.43
CA MET A 72 -12.83 -2.32 -4.93
C MET A 72 -11.65 -3.23 -4.54
N ILE A 73 -10.56 -3.23 -5.31
CA ILE A 73 -9.36 -4.01 -5.01
C ILE A 73 -8.65 -3.47 -3.75
N GLN A 74 -8.60 -2.15 -3.59
CA GLN A 74 -8.04 -1.51 -2.41
C GLN A 74 -8.84 -1.83 -1.14
N ASP A 75 -10.16 -1.74 -1.21
CA ASP A 75 -11.06 -2.13 -0.12
C ASP A 75 -10.91 -3.62 0.23
N LEU A 76 -10.69 -4.48 -0.77
CA LEU A 76 -10.41 -5.88 -0.55
C LEU A 76 -9.09 -6.06 0.22
N PHE A 77 -8.00 -5.39 -0.16
CA PHE A 77 -6.74 -5.47 0.56
C PHE A 77 -6.86 -4.99 2.01
N ARG A 78 -7.61 -3.90 2.25
CA ARG A 78 -7.89 -3.42 3.61
C ARG A 78 -8.63 -4.47 4.42
N LYS A 79 -9.70 -5.06 3.90
CA LYS A 79 -10.45 -6.14 4.56
C LYS A 79 -9.57 -7.36 4.87
N LEU A 80 -8.71 -7.77 3.95
CA LEU A 80 -7.78 -8.88 4.17
C LEU A 80 -6.79 -8.58 5.31
N ASN A 81 -6.32 -7.34 5.40
CA ASN A 81 -5.45 -6.91 6.50
C ASN A 81 -6.21 -6.91 7.84
N GLU A 82 -7.42 -6.32 7.89
CA GLU A 82 -8.21 -6.17 9.12
C GLU A 82 -8.77 -7.51 9.63
N GLU A 83 -9.34 -8.33 8.73
CA GLU A 83 -10.04 -9.56 9.10
C GLU A 83 -9.09 -10.77 9.29
N LEU A 84 -8.03 -10.84 8.49
CA LEU A 84 -7.11 -11.98 8.48
C LEU A 84 -5.74 -11.68 9.10
N GLY A 85 -5.46 -10.43 9.46
CA GLY A 85 -4.17 -10.01 10.00
C GLY A 85 -3.00 -10.15 9.00
N ILE A 86 -3.30 -10.20 7.69
CA ILE A 86 -2.28 -10.35 6.64
C ILE A 86 -1.62 -8.99 6.41
N THR A 87 -0.30 -8.93 6.39
CA THR A 87 0.42 -7.75 5.93
C THR A 87 0.37 -7.68 4.41
N VAL A 88 -0.20 -6.61 3.85
CA VAL A 88 -0.24 -6.37 2.40
C VAL A 88 0.82 -5.35 2.03
N ILE A 89 1.72 -5.70 1.13
CA ILE A 89 2.75 -4.81 0.57
C ILE A 89 2.40 -4.58 -0.89
N ILE A 90 2.12 -3.32 -1.24
CA ILE A 90 1.76 -2.90 -2.59
C ILE A 90 2.91 -2.10 -3.16
N VAL A 91 3.40 -2.48 -4.34
CA VAL A 91 4.33 -1.69 -5.15
C VAL A 91 3.53 -1.05 -6.27
N THR A 92 3.58 0.27 -6.38
CA THR A 92 2.86 1.01 -7.41
C THR A 92 3.46 2.39 -7.63
N HIS A 93 3.24 2.95 -8.79
CA HIS A 93 3.51 4.36 -9.11
C HIS A 93 2.27 5.26 -8.93
N ASP A 94 1.13 4.70 -8.56
CA ASP A 94 -0.11 5.45 -8.32
C ASP A 94 -0.09 6.10 -6.93
N ILE A 95 0.22 7.39 -6.90
CA ILE A 95 0.27 8.21 -5.66
C ILE A 95 -1.11 8.31 -4.99
N SER A 96 -2.21 8.14 -5.74
CA SER A 96 -3.56 8.22 -5.16
C SER A 96 -3.82 7.13 -4.11
N LEU A 97 -3.13 6.00 -4.22
CA LEU A 97 -3.13 4.91 -3.24
C LEU A 97 -2.52 5.31 -1.89
N ALA A 98 -1.56 6.23 -1.89
CA ALA A 98 -0.81 6.62 -0.69
C ALA A 98 -1.74 7.10 0.44
N ASN A 99 -2.82 7.80 0.10
CA ASN A 99 -3.76 8.34 1.10
C ASN A 99 -4.71 7.29 1.70
N LYS A 100 -4.73 6.08 1.16
CA LYS A 100 -5.66 5.00 1.55
C LYS A 100 -4.99 3.86 2.33
N VAL A 101 -3.68 3.91 2.49
CA VAL A 101 -2.89 2.89 3.19
C VAL A 101 -2.29 3.44 4.48
N SER A 102 -2.06 2.57 5.46
CA SER A 102 -1.56 2.97 6.78
C SER A 102 -0.10 3.42 6.77
N ARG A 103 0.70 2.98 5.79
CA ARG A 103 2.12 3.32 5.68
C ARG A 103 2.54 3.37 4.21
N VAL A 104 3.22 4.44 3.83
CA VAL A 104 3.80 4.63 2.50
C VAL A 104 5.30 4.76 2.63
N VAL A 105 6.04 4.08 1.75
CA VAL A 105 7.49 4.18 1.67
C VAL A 105 7.86 4.63 0.27
N MET A 106 8.47 5.80 0.16
CA MET A 106 8.94 6.33 -1.11
C MET A 106 10.36 5.83 -1.38
N ILE A 107 10.57 5.27 -2.57
CA ILE A 107 11.87 4.77 -2.99
C ILE A 107 12.35 5.61 -4.18
N ALA A 108 13.53 6.22 -4.03
CA ALA A 108 14.23 6.95 -5.08
C ALA A 108 15.66 6.39 -5.21
N ASP A 109 16.09 6.15 -6.43
CA ASP A 109 17.44 5.60 -6.74
C ASP A 109 17.79 4.32 -5.94
N GLY A 110 16.79 3.45 -5.75
CA GLY A 110 16.97 2.19 -5.00
C GLY A 110 17.13 2.37 -3.49
N LYS A 111 16.82 3.54 -2.93
CA LYS A 111 16.89 3.85 -1.50
C LYS A 111 15.57 4.40 -1.00
N ILE A 112 15.28 4.15 0.26
CA ILE A 112 14.14 4.77 0.94
C ILE A 112 14.48 6.25 1.16
N SER A 113 13.64 7.13 0.62
CA SER A 113 13.78 8.59 0.77
C SER A 113 12.86 9.14 1.86
N THR A 114 11.58 8.78 1.80
CA THR A 114 10.54 9.31 2.68
C THR A 114 9.62 8.20 3.13
N GLU A 115 9.13 8.32 4.33
CA GLU A 115 8.10 7.46 4.91
C GLU A 115 6.92 8.32 5.36
N LYS A 116 5.68 7.91 4.99
CA LYS A 116 4.44 8.53 5.47
C LYS A 116 3.66 7.52 6.31
N ILE A 117 3.26 7.92 7.50
CA ILE A 117 2.51 7.10 8.44
C ILE A 117 1.17 7.76 8.68
N MET A 118 0.08 6.99 8.51
CA MET A 118 -1.28 7.49 8.74
C MET A 118 -1.47 7.88 10.21
N LYS A 119 -2.00 9.08 10.44
CA LYS A 119 -2.32 9.57 11.79
C LYS A 119 -3.39 8.69 12.46
N GLU A 120 -3.23 8.45 13.74
CA GLU A 120 -4.14 7.59 14.53
C GLU A 120 -5.59 8.07 14.49
N ASP A 121 -5.81 9.39 14.58
CA ASP A 121 -7.15 9.99 14.53
C ASP A 121 -7.81 9.80 13.16
N TYR A 122 -7.03 9.81 12.08
CA TYR A 122 -7.52 9.57 10.73
C TYR A 122 -7.88 8.10 10.52
N ARG A 123 -7.07 7.18 11.05
CA ARG A 123 -7.34 5.73 11.05
C ARG A 123 -8.66 5.41 11.75
N LYS A 124 -8.94 6.04 12.91
CA LYS A 124 -10.21 5.88 13.63
C LYS A 124 -11.41 6.32 12.80
N ARG A 125 -11.33 7.47 12.14
CA ARG A 125 -12.41 7.97 11.26
C ARG A 125 -12.72 7.04 10.09
N ILE A 126 -11.70 6.43 9.48
CA ILE A 126 -11.90 5.43 8.42
C ILE A 126 -12.67 4.21 8.95
N ASN A 127 -12.30 3.71 10.11
CA ASN A 127 -12.93 2.54 10.71
C ASN A 127 -14.38 2.80 11.14
N ASP A 128 -14.70 4.03 11.56
CA ASP A 128 -16.03 4.43 12.00
C ASP A 128 -16.98 4.79 10.83
N MET A 129 -16.54 4.62 9.57
CA MET A 129 -17.29 4.95 8.34
C MET A 129 -17.83 6.40 8.26
N GLU A 130 -17.29 7.30 9.05
CA GLU A 130 -17.69 8.71 9.04
C GLU A 130 -17.01 9.46 7.91
N GLY A 131 -17.70 9.61 6.77
CA GLY A 131 -17.51 10.61 5.70
C GLY A 131 -16.07 11.06 5.40
N VAL A 132 -15.13 10.12 5.26
CA VAL A 132 -13.70 10.43 5.09
C VAL A 132 -13.44 10.91 3.68
N ASN A 133 -13.09 12.16 3.54
CA ASN A 133 -12.59 12.71 2.30
C ASN A 133 -11.12 12.30 2.13
N PHE A 134 -10.83 11.30 1.31
CA PHE A 134 -9.48 10.75 1.07
C PHE A 134 -8.49 11.74 0.41
N ASN A 135 -8.92 12.96 0.10
CA ASN A 135 -8.12 13.98 -0.57
C ASN A 135 -7.43 14.98 0.39
N GLY A 136 -7.41 14.70 1.70
CA GLY A 136 -6.79 15.59 2.68
C GLY A 136 -5.28 15.40 2.81
N SER A 137 -4.51 16.47 2.60
CA SER A 137 -3.07 16.55 2.88
C SER A 137 -2.67 16.26 4.33
N ASP A 138 -3.66 16.05 5.21
CA ASP A 138 -3.48 15.97 6.67
C ASP A 138 -3.66 14.54 7.24
N SER A 139 -3.75 13.54 6.36
CA SER A 139 -4.01 12.15 6.72
C SER A 139 -2.78 11.40 7.27
N HIS A 140 -1.58 11.83 6.88
CA HIS A 140 -0.33 11.18 7.22
C HIS A 140 0.67 12.17 7.81
N GLU A 141 1.56 11.66 8.66
CA GLU A 141 2.79 12.33 9.04
C GLU A 141 3.91 11.87 8.13
N GLU A 142 4.71 12.81 7.63
CA GLU A 142 5.81 12.56 6.71
C GLU A 142 7.15 12.62 7.44
N TYR A 143 7.96 11.61 7.23
CA TYR A 143 9.30 11.48 7.82
C TYR A 143 10.34 11.31 6.72
N SER A 144 11.38 12.13 6.73
CA SER A 144 12.59 11.86 5.93
C SER A 144 13.41 10.76 6.60
N VAL A 145 13.83 9.77 5.82
CA VAL A 145 14.56 8.60 6.36
C VAL A 145 16.06 8.84 6.36
N LEU A 146 16.68 8.68 7.53
CA LEU A 146 18.13 8.70 7.68
C LEU A 146 18.68 7.30 7.36
N ASP A 147 19.50 7.17 6.34
CA ASP A 147 20.09 5.89 5.93
C ASP A 147 21.24 5.46 6.87
N LYS A 148 21.74 4.22 6.70
CA LYS A 148 22.86 3.69 7.49
C LYS A 148 24.17 4.48 7.34
N ALA A 149 24.30 5.32 6.34
CA ALA A 149 25.43 6.20 6.10
C ALA A 149 25.16 7.63 6.62
N HIS A 150 24.10 7.81 7.43
CA HIS A 150 23.67 9.08 7.99
C HIS A 150 23.31 10.14 6.93
N ARG A 151 22.73 9.71 5.79
CA ARG A 151 22.26 10.62 4.74
C ARG A 151 20.75 10.72 4.82
N VAL A 152 20.24 11.93 4.62
CA VAL A 152 18.82 12.23 4.45
C VAL A 152 18.63 12.89 3.09
N GLN A 153 17.56 12.54 2.39
CA GLN A 153 17.13 13.26 1.20
C GLN A 153 16.21 14.39 1.64
N ILE A 154 16.52 15.59 1.23
CA ILE A 154 15.67 16.77 1.45
C ILE A 154 14.87 16.97 0.16
N SER A 155 13.56 17.11 0.25
CA SER A 155 12.69 17.31 -0.89
C SER A 155 12.86 18.72 -1.48
N ASP A 156 12.56 18.87 -2.76
CA ASP A 156 12.75 20.13 -3.50
C ASP A 156 11.91 21.27 -2.91
N ASP A 157 10.70 20.97 -2.44
CA ASP A 157 9.82 21.96 -1.79
C ASP A 157 10.40 22.51 -0.49
N ILE A 158 11.08 21.69 0.30
CA ILE A 158 11.79 22.13 1.52
C ILE A 158 13.01 22.97 1.16
N LEU A 159 13.77 22.58 0.13
CA LEU A 159 14.94 23.34 -0.34
C LEU A 159 14.49 24.71 -0.89
N GLU A 160 13.42 24.75 -1.67
CA GLU A 160 12.84 25.97 -2.22
C GLU A 160 12.32 26.89 -1.11
N ALA A 161 11.56 26.37 -0.16
CA ALA A 161 11.06 27.12 1.00
C ALA A 161 12.19 27.68 1.89
N ALA A 162 13.33 26.98 1.97
CA ALA A 162 14.52 27.42 2.69
C ALA A 162 15.41 28.36 1.86
N GLY A 163 15.10 28.61 0.58
CA GLY A 163 15.91 29.43 -0.34
C GLY A 163 17.26 28.79 -0.67
N ILE A 164 17.37 27.47 -0.61
CA ILE A 164 18.59 26.72 -0.93
C ILE A 164 18.55 26.29 -2.39
N ASP A 165 19.27 26.99 -3.24
CA ASP A 165 19.37 26.80 -4.69
C ASP A 165 20.77 26.33 -5.14
N THR A 166 21.62 25.94 -4.19
CA THR A 166 23.00 25.54 -4.44
C THR A 166 23.24 24.08 -4.03
N ASN A 167 24.28 23.48 -4.61
CA ASN A 167 24.72 22.13 -4.26
C ASN A 167 25.63 22.05 -3.03
N LYS A 168 25.88 23.19 -2.37
CA LYS A 168 26.67 23.28 -1.12
C LYS A 168 25.83 23.91 -0.04
N VAL A 169 25.81 23.27 1.11
CA VAL A 169 25.06 23.74 2.27
C VAL A 169 25.94 23.68 3.52
N LYS A 170 25.70 24.58 4.46
CA LYS A 170 26.31 24.58 5.78
C LYS A 170 25.38 23.84 6.73
N ILE A 171 25.95 22.90 7.50
CA ILE A 171 25.20 22.11 8.50
C ILE A 171 25.74 22.49 9.87
N GLN A 172 24.83 22.85 10.78
CA GLN A 172 25.17 23.27 12.15
C GLN A 172 24.16 22.65 13.14
N VAL A 173 24.55 22.57 14.40
CA VAL A 173 23.65 22.26 15.49
C VAL A 173 23.35 23.55 16.25
N VAL A 174 22.05 23.93 16.28
CA VAL A 174 21.58 25.11 17.01
C VAL A 174 20.44 24.65 17.92
N ASP A 175 20.55 24.88 19.20
CA ASP A 175 19.56 24.49 20.23
C ASP A 175 19.11 23.02 20.13
N GLY A 176 20.08 22.11 19.89
CA GLY A 176 19.82 20.67 19.75
C GLY A 176 19.16 20.24 18.45
N LYS A 177 19.00 21.16 17.49
CA LYS A 177 18.44 20.90 16.14
C LYS A 177 19.53 20.95 15.08
N VAL A 178 19.45 20.08 14.09
CA VAL A 178 20.28 20.18 12.89
C VAL A 178 19.68 21.25 11.98
N VAL A 179 20.46 22.29 11.70
CA VAL A 179 20.08 23.39 10.82
C VAL A 179 20.92 23.31 9.56
N ILE A 180 20.25 23.34 8.41
CA ILE A 180 20.87 23.35 7.09
C ILE A 180 20.58 24.72 6.48
N SER A 181 21.62 25.42 6.03
CA SER A 181 21.51 26.76 5.46
C SER A 181 22.36 26.88 4.19
N LYS A 182 21.99 27.83 3.36
CA LYS A 182 22.83 28.30 2.24
C LYS A 182 24.13 28.89 2.82
N GLU A 183 25.23 28.76 2.09
CA GLU A 183 26.52 29.36 2.39
C GLU A 183 26.48 30.88 2.29
#